data_a96feaf5bcc4f184d0c7d12e196c4165
#
_entry.id   a96feaf5bcc4f184d0c7d12e196c4165
#
_cell.length_a   1.000
_cell.length_b   1.000
_cell.length_c   1.000
_cell.angle_alpha   90.00
_cell.angle_beta   90.00
_cell.angle_gamma   90.00
#
_symmetry.space_group_name_H-M   'P 1'
#
loop_
_entity.id
_entity.type
_entity.pdbx_description
1 polymer ?
#
loop_
_entity_poly.entity_id
_entity_poly.type
_entity_poly.pdbx_seq_one_letter_code
_entity_poly.pdbx_strand_id
1 'polypeptide(L)'
;DLRSFCVVLAVLIGLSDFALGQRTDPRQAQKRLQEQMRAAAENQPQLPNDPVLLNLHKEFIAKAEKLAVEYERKKDFGKAREVYESLVRLVPKYGAAEAGLNRILANQRAQDRKIASVLANQGWQDSGATLREGMPVRIEVKGSWKVVFETGSAGLEIPAEFRPKDNRIKLGTLIGIVANTPAELTEGQPFVVSGTMSFNAKKTGRLYLRMFDVDPLDNEGKLYVLIQSTFAQ
;
A
#
# COMPACT_ATOMS: atom_id res chain seq x y z
N ASP A 1 -15.35 -42.60 -5.99
CA ASP A 1 -16.45 -41.81 -5.39
C ASP A 1 -16.01 -40.37 -5.22
N LEU A 2 -16.13 -39.63 -6.31
CA LEU A 2 -15.80 -38.21 -6.39
C LEU A 2 -17.10 -37.41 -6.58
N ARG A 3 -18.00 -37.52 -5.64
CA ARG A 3 -19.23 -36.73 -5.59
C ARG A 3 -19.52 -36.36 -4.16
N SER A 4 -19.06 -35.21 -3.72
CA SER A 4 -19.61 -34.40 -2.65
C SER A 4 -18.54 -33.44 -2.12
N PHE A 5 -18.43 -32.31 -2.74
CA PHE A 5 -17.89 -31.09 -2.10
C PHE A 5 -18.61 -29.89 -2.70
N CYS A 6 -19.88 -29.78 -2.39
CA CYS A 6 -20.55 -28.48 -2.43
C CYS A 6 -20.25 -27.77 -1.12
N VAL A 7 -19.18 -26.98 -1.11
CA VAL A 7 -18.92 -26.06 -0.02
C VAL A 7 -19.76 -24.83 -0.24
N VAL A 8 -20.74 -24.68 0.61
CA VAL A 8 -21.50 -23.45 0.81
C VAL A 8 -20.53 -22.41 1.37
N LEU A 9 -20.03 -21.50 0.53
CA LEU A 9 -19.29 -20.34 0.99
C LEU A 9 -20.30 -19.23 1.29
N ALA A 10 -20.64 -19.08 2.55
CA ALA A 10 -21.41 -17.93 3.04
C ALA A 10 -20.56 -16.67 2.89
N VAL A 11 -20.93 -15.81 1.96
CA VAL A 11 -20.37 -14.46 1.81
C VAL A 11 -20.98 -13.61 2.92
N LEU A 12 -20.22 -13.41 4.00
CA LEU A 12 -20.47 -12.36 4.97
C LEU A 12 -20.01 -11.03 4.35
N ILE A 13 -20.91 -10.36 3.63
CA ILE A 13 -20.74 -8.96 3.27
C ILE A 13 -21.36 -8.15 4.40
N GLY A 14 -20.49 -7.32 5.01
CA GLY A 14 -20.82 -6.45 6.12
C GLY A 14 -22.02 -5.55 5.84
N LEU A 15 -22.99 -5.63 6.72
CA LEU A 15 -24.08 -4.67 6.88
C LEU A 15 -23.54 -3.45 7.63
N SER A 16 -23.34 -2.37 6.91
CA SER A 16 -23.32 -1.03 7.50
C SER A 16 -23.82 -0.04 6.45
N ASP A 17 -25.15 0.03 6.33
CA ASP A 17 -25.83 1.27 5.93
C ASP A 17 -27.26 1.22 6.48
N PHE A 18 -27.39 1.87 7.63
CA PHE A 18 -28.68 2.18 8.23
C PHE A 18 -29.16 3.49 7.62
N ALA A 19 -29.93 3.41 6.54
CA ALA A 19 -30.68 4.56 6.03
C ALA A 19 -31.98 4.11 5.37
N LEU A 20 -33.09 4.41 6.07
CA LEU A 20 -34.44 4.69 5.56
C LEU A 20 -35.06 3.71 4.53
N GLY A 21 -35.89 2.82 5.07
CA GLY A 21 -37.20 2.39 4.57
C GLY A 21 -37.51 2.40 3.09
N GLN A 22 -36.88 1.54 2.29
CA GLN A 22 -37.52 1.01 1.08
C GLN A 22 -37.69 -0.49 1.27
N ARG A 23 -38.95 -0.91 1.52
CA ARG A 23 -39.33 -2.31 1.43
C ARG A 23 -39.13 -2.76 -0.03
N THR A 24 -37.96 -3.29 -0.34
CA THR A 24 -37.75 -3.97 -1.60
C THR A 24 -38.60 -5.22 -1.62
N ASP A 25 -39.52 -5.30 -2.57
CA ASP A 25 -40.38 -6.44 -2.80
C ASP A 25 -39.53 -7.72 -2.87
N PRO A 26 -39.81 -8.73 -2.02
CA PRO A 26 -39.01 -9.98 -1.99
C PRO A 26 -38.91 -10.64 -3.38
N ARG A 27 -39.89 -10.44 -4.24
CA ARG A 27 -39.91 -10.94 -5.62
C ARG A 27 -38.88 -10.24 -6.50
N GLN A 28 -38.62 -8.93 -6.29
CA GLN A 28 -37.59 -8.19 -7.01
C GLN A 28 -36.18 -8.57 -6.55
N ALA A 29 -35.99 -8.79 -5.25
CA ALA A 29 -34.72 -9.27 -4.71
C ALA A 29 -34.38 -10.67 -5.24
N GLN A 30 -35.36 -11.57 -5.31
CA GLN A 30 -35.17 -12.90 -5.84
C GLN A 30 -34.87 -12.90 -7.36
N LYS A 31 -35.54 -12.02 -8.10
CA LYS A 31 -35.27 -11.84 -9.54
C LYS A 31 -33.86 -11.31 -9.83
N ARG A 32 -33.40 -10.30 -9.05
CA ARG A 32 -32.04 -9.77 -9.16
C ARG A 32 -30.97 -10.81 -8.80
N LEU A 33 -31.22 -11.60 -7.75
CA LEU A 33 -30.33 -12.70 -7.38
C LEU A 33 -30.24 -13.76 -8.48
N GLN A 34 -31.37 -14.10 -9.09
CA GLN A 34 -31.42 -15.06 -10.19
C GLN A 34 -30.76 -14.54 -11.47
N GLU A 35 -30.88 -13.24 -11.78
CA GLU A 35 -30.19 -12.58 -12.87
C GLU A 35 -28.67 -12.51 -12.60
N GLN A 36 -28.24 -12.21 -11.39
CA GLN A 36 -26.82 -12.23 -10.99
C GLN A 36 -26.22 -13.64 -11.07
N MET A 37 -26.94 -14.66 -10.62
CA MET A 37 -26.51 -16.05 -10.74
C MET A 37 -26.43 -16.50 -12.21
N ARG A 38 -27.33 -16.03 -13.06
CA ARG A 38 -27.33 -16.33 -14.49
C ARG A 38 -26.16 -15.64 -15.19
N ALA A 39 -25.93 -14.36 -14.92
CA ALA A 39 -24.79 -13.61 -15.44
C ALA A 39 -23.43 -14.18 -14.94
N ALA A 40 -23.38 -14.66 -13.70
CA ALA A 40 -22.20 -15.34 -13.16
C ALA A 40 -21.96 -16.73 -13.82
N ALA A 41 -23.01 -17.42 -14.22
CA ALA A 41 -22.91 -18.70 -14.93
C ALA A 41 -22.52 -18.52 -16.41
N GLU A 42 -23.00 -17.45 -17.07
CA GLU A 42 -22.62 -17.10 -18.44
C GLU A 42 -21.17 -16.63 -18.57
N ASN A 43 -20.60 -16.06 -17.52
CA ASN A 43 -19.18 -15.62 -17.47
C ASN A 43 -18.20 -16.72 -16.99
N GLN A 44 -18.64 -17.97 -16.82
CA GLN A 44 -17.69 -19.05 -16.58
C GLN A 44 -16.98 -19.39 -17.89
N PRO A 45 -15.63 -19.41 -17.89
CA PRO A 45 -14.89 -19.86 -19.06
C PRO A 45 -15.31 -21.30 -19.36
N GLN A 46 -15.93 -21.50 -20.52
CA GLN A 46 -16.31 -22.82 -20.97
C GLN A 46 -15.04 -23.59 -21.31
N LEU A 47 -14.80 -24.68 -20.59
CA LEU A 47 -13.73 -25.61 -20.92
C LEU A 47 -13.97 -26.15 -22.33
N PRO A 48 -12.94 -26.28 -23.16
CA PRO A 48 -13.07 -26.86 -24.48
C PRO A 48 -13.68 -28.25 -24.44
N ASN A 49 -14.65 -28.52 -25.30
CA ASN A 49 -15.26 -29.84 -25.40
C ASN A 49 -14.35 -30.85 -26.15
N ASP A 50 -13.35 -30.37 -26.88
CA ASP A 50 -12.38 -31.21 -27.56
C ASP A 50 -11.40 -31.82 -26.56
N PRO A 51 -11.31 -33.16 -26.43
CA PRO A 51 -10.41 -33.86 -25.53
C PRO A 51 -8.92 -33.55 -25.75
N VAL A 52 -8.51 -33.33 -27.01
CA VAL A 52 -7.12 -33.01 -27.36
C VAL A 52 -6.76 -31.61 -26.86
N LEU A 53 -7.64 -30.63 -27.10
CA LEU A 53 -7.47 -29.26 -26.67
C LEU A 53 -7.51 -29.18 -25.11
N LEU A 54 -8.38 -29.95 -24.48
CA LEU A 54 -8.45 -30.03 -23.02
C LEU A 54 -7.15 -30.57 -22.40
N ASN A 55 -6.57 -31.61 -23.01
CA ASN A 55 -5.28 -32.14 -22.54
C ASN A 55 -4.14 -31.14 -22.73
N LEU A 56 -4.11 -30.42 -23.86
CA LEU A 56 -3.12 -29.36 -24.10
C LEU A 56 -3.21 -28.25 -23.04
N HIS A 57 -4.43 -27.83 -22.67
CA HIS A 57 -4.63 -26.85 -21.60
C HIS A 57 -4.14 -27.37 -20.24
N LYS A 58 -4.42 -28.63 -19.89
CA LYS A 58 -3.93 -29.24 -18.64
C LYS A 58 -2.41 -29.30 -18.61
N GLU A 59 -1.77 -29.70 -19.69
CA GLU A 59 -0.30 -29.73 -19.78
C GLU A 59 0.29 -28.32 -19.65
N PHE A 60 -0.31 -27.33 -20.33
CA PHE A 60 0.14 -25.94 -20.24
C PHE A 60 0.05 -25.43 -18.80
N ILE A 61 -1.09 -25.63 -18.13
CA ILE A 61 -1.29 -25.22 -16.75
C ILE A 61 -0.24 -25.85 -15.84
N ALA A 62 -0.03 -27.17 -15.94
CA ALA A 62 0.95 -27.88 -15.11
C ALA A 62 2.39 -27.40 -15.35
N LYS A 63 2.78 -27.16 -16.59
CA LYS A 63 4.10 -26.63 -16.95
C LYS A 63 4.29 -25.18 -16.48
N ALA A 64 3.28 -24.33 -16.66
CA ALA A 64 3.31 -22.95 -16.24
C ALA A 64 3.36 -22.83 -14.69
N GLU A 65 2.59 -23.63 -13.97
CA GLU A 65 2.63 -23.67 -12.51
C GLU A 65 4.02 -24.06 -11.99
N LYS A 66 4.60 -25.12 -12.58
CA LYS A 66 5.97 -25.55 -12.24
C LYS A 66 6.99 -24.43 -12.51
N LEU A 67 6.86 -23.72 -13.62
CA LEU A 67 7.73 -22.61 -13.98
C LEU A 67 7.58 -21.44 -13.00
N ALA A 68 6.35 -21.09 -12.59
CA ALA A 68 6.11 -20.05 -11.61
C ALA A 68 6.77 -20.37 -10.27
N VAL A 69 6.62 -21.61 -9.78
CA VAL A 69 7.26 -22.08 -8.54
C VAL A 69 8.79 -22.06 -8.66
N GLU A 70 9.34 -22.38 -9.83
CA GLU A 70 10.78 -22.30 -10.07
C GLU A 70 11.30 -20.87 -9.98
N TYR A 71 10.59 -19.90 -10.55
CA TYR A 71 10.92 -18.48 -10.43
C TYR A 71 10.81 -17.98 -8.98
N GLU A 72 9.78 -18.41 -8.22
CA GLU A 72 9.70 -18.11 -6.79
C GLU A 72 10.94 -18.62 -6.02
N ARG A 73 11.37 -19.85 -6.29
CA ARG A 73 12.59 -20.44 -5.67
C ARG A 73 13.85 -19.64 -6.00
N LYS A 74 13.95 -19.12 -7.22
CA LYS A 74 15.04 -18.23 -7.66
C LYS A 74 14.90 -16.79 -7.18
N LYS A 75 13.83 -16.46 -6.43
CA LYS A 75 13.48 -15.11 -5.97
C LYS A 75 13.24 -14.11 -7.12
N ASP A 76 12.97 -14.59 -8.32
CA ASP A 76 12.56 -13.79 -9.47
C ASP A 76 11.04 -13.59 -9.43
N PHE A 77 10.61 -12.77 -8.47
CA PHE A 77 9.19 -12.54 -8.22
C PHE A 77 8.48 -11.83 -9.37
N GLY A 78 9.21 -11.08 -10.18
CA GLY A 78 8.66 -10.42 -11.37
C GLY A 78 8.17 -11.44 -12.39
N LYS A 79 9.03 -12.39 -12.78
CA LYS A 79 8.66 -13.45 -13.73
C LYS A 79 7.64 -14.43 -13.14
N ALA A 80 7.76 -14.78 -11.85
CA ALA A 80 6.78 -15.63 -11.20
C ALA A 80 5.38 -14.99 -11.25
N ARG A 81 5.27 -13.67 -10.98
CA ARG A 81 4.02 -12.92 -11.07
C ARG A 81 3.42 -12.97 -12.49
N GLU A 82 4.22 -12.72 -13.50
CA GLU A 82 3.78 -12.73 -14.91
C GLU A 82 3.17 -14.09 -15.30
N VAL A 83 3.80 -15.19 -14.87
CA VAL A 83 3.30 -16.54 -15.13
C VAL A 83 1.98 -16.79 -14.39
N TYR A 84 1.87 -16.41 -13.11
CA TYR A 84 0.62 -16.57 -12.37
C TYR A 84 -0.51 -15.69 -12.93
N GLU A 85 -0.23 -14.46 -13.34
CA GLU A 85 -1.21 -13.59 -14.00
C GLU A 85 -1.70 -14.19 -15.32
N SER A 86 -0.81 -14.85 -16.06
CA SER A 86 -1.16 -15.55 -17.30
C SER A 86 -2.05 -16.77 -17.02
N LEU A 87 -1.77 -17.51 -15.95
CA LEU A 87 -2.61 -18.62 -15.52
C LEU A 87 -4.00 -18.17 -15.09
N VAL A 88 -4.10 -17.09 -14.29
CA VAL A 88 -5.39 -16.53 -13.84
C VAL A 88 -6.21 -16.02 -15.02
N ARG A 89 -5.57 -15.44 -16.05
CA ARG A 89 -6.26 -15.02 -17.29
C ARG A 89 -6.76 -16.20 -18.10
N LEU A 90 -5.99 -17.28 -18.18
CA LEU A 90 -6.37 -18.47 -18.94
C LEU A 90 -7.46 -19.28 -18.24
N VAL A 91 -7.34 -19.42 -16.93
CA VAL A 91 -8.29 -20.17 -16.08
C VAL A 91 -8.70 -19.28 -14.91
N PRO A 92 -9.75 -18.47 -15.08
CA PRO A 92 -10.31 -17.66 -13.98
C PRO A 92 -10.73 -18.55 -12.79
N LYS A 93 -10.45 -18.09 -11.57
CA LYS A 93 -10.70 -18.84 -10.31
C LYS A 93 -9.83 -20.09 -10.13
N TYR A 94 -8.71 -20.18 -10.81
CA TYR A 94 -7.74 -21.24 -10.55
C TYR A 94 -7.01 -20.99 -9.22
N GLY A 95 -7.46 -21.65 -8.15
CA GLY A 95 -7.05 -21.35 -6.78
C GLY A 95 -5.54 -21.42 -6.53
N ALA A 96 -4.82 -22.32 -7.20
CA ALA A 96 -3.36 -22.44 -7.05
C ALA A 96 -2.63 -21.19 -7.63
N ALA A 97 -3.06 -20.69 -8.78
CA ALA A 97 -2.48 -19.50 -9.38
C ALA A 97 -2.85 -18.22 -8.61
N GLU A 98 -4.09 -18.09 -8.15
CA GLU A 98 -4.52 -16.98 -7.30
C GLU A 98 -3.76 -16.96 -5.97
N ALA A 99 -3.58 -18.12 -5.32
CA ALA A 99 -2.79 -18.23 -4.10
C ALA A 99 -1.32 -17.86 -4.33
N GLY A 100 -0.72 -18.29 -5.44
CA GLY A 100 0.63 -17.93 -5.85
C GLY A 100 0.78 -16.43 -6.06
N LEU A 101 -0.12 -15.83 -6.81
CA LEU A 101 -0.15 -14.38 -7.08
C LEU A 101 -0.29 -13.58 -5.79
N ASN A 102 -1.24 -13.95 -4.92
CA ASN A 102 -1.44 -13.29 -3.64
C ASN A 102 -0.20 -13.38 -2.74
N ARG A 103 0.49 -14.52 -2.74
CA ARG A 103 1.74 -14.72 -1.98
C ARG A 103 2.85 -13.81 -2.48
N ILE A 104 3.02 -13.68 -3.80
CA ILE A 104 4.01 -12.77 -4.38
C ILE A 104 3.68 -11.31 -4.08
N LEU A 105 2.43 -10.90 -4.26
CA LEU A 105 1.99 -9.54 -3.94
C LEU A 105 2.16 -9.21 -2.45
N ALA A 106 1.91 -10.17 -1.55
CA ALA A 106 2.15 -10.00 -0.12
C ALA A 106 3.64 -9.82 0.19
N ASN A 107 4.52 -10.61 -0.45
CA ASN A 107 5.97 -10.47 -0.31
C ASN A 107 6.48 -9.13 -0.84
N GLN A 108 6.01 -8.68 -1.99
CA GLN A 108 6.33 -7.37 -2.54
C GLN A 108 5.90 -6.26 -1.58
N ARG A 109 4.66 -6.29 -1.09
CA ARG A 109 4.16 -5.32 -0.10
C ARG A 109 4.98 -5.32 1.19
N ALA A 110 5.49 -6.46 1.62
CA ALA A 110 6.34 -6.55 2.80
C ALA A 110 7.73 -5.96 2.56
N GLN A 111 8.29 -6.10 1.37
CA GLN A 111 9.58 -5.52 0.98
C GLN A 111 9.48 -4.00 0.78
N ASP A 112 8.32 -3.50 0.36
CA ASP A 112 8.07 -2.06 0.14
C ASP A 112 7.81 -1.28 1.43
N ARG A 113 7.93 -1.92 2.59
CA ARG A 113 7.75 -1.29 3.90
C ARG A 113 9.09 -0.92 4.51
N LYS A 114 9.20 0.33 4.95
CA LYS A 114 10.33 0.82 5.75
C LYS A 114 9.80 1.43 7.04
N ILE A 115 10.50 1.16 8.14
CA ILE A 115 10.24 1.82 9.41
C ILE A 115 11.45 2.68 9.71
N ALA A 116 11.25 3.99 9.72
CA ALA A 116 12.25 4.95 10.13
C ALA A 116 12.01 5.37 11.58
N SER A 117 13.08 5.51 12.36
CA SER A 117 13.06 6.14 13.68
C SER A 117 13.60 7.55 13.51
N VAL A 118 12.76 8.55 13.77
CA VAL A 118 13.12 9.97 13.64
C VAL A 118 13.28 10.54 15.04
N LEU A 119 14.51 10.93 15.36
CA LEU A 119 14.85 11.55 16.65
C LEU A 119 14.49 13.04 16.63
N ALA A 120 13.97 13.53 17.75
CA ALA A 120 13.58 14.93 17.88
C ALA A 120 14.78 15.90 17.80
N ASN A 121 15.91 15.47 18.35
CA ASN A 121 17.14 16.27 18.50
C ASN A 121 18.11 16.19 17.33
N GLN A 122 17.64 15.77 16.16
CA GLN A 122 18.48 15.69 14.96
C GLN A 122 17.88 16.47 13.79
N GLY A 123 18.75 16.95 12.92
CA GLY A 123 18.37 17.54 11.64
C GLY A 123 17.77 16.52 10.67
N TRP A 124 17.97 16.68 9.38
CA TRP A 124 17.47 15.77 8.36
C TRP A 124 18.03 14.35 8.53
N GLN A 125 17.14 13.38 8.73
CA GLN A 125 17.45 11.96 8.92
C GLN A 125 16.95 11.16 7.73
N ASP A 126 17.82 10.31 7.17
CA ASP A 126 17.45 9.42 6.07
C ASP A 126 16.49 8.34 6.57
N SER A 127 15.30 8.28 5.99
CA SER A 127 14.29 7.27 6.32
C SER A 127 14.62 5.87 5.77
N GLY A 128 15.63 5.73 4.91
CA GLY A 128 15.94 4.50 4.19
C GLY A 128 14.95 4.17 3.07
N ALA A 129 13.96 5.02 2.81
CA ALA A 129 12.98 4.82 1.74
C ALA A 129 13.33 5.69 0.52
N THR A 130 13.31 5.08 -0.66
CA THR A 130 13.40 5.77 -1.94
C THR A 130 12.01 5.85 -2.55
N LEU A 131 11.59 7.04 -2.91
CA LEU A 131 10.30 7.29 -3.57
C LEU A 131 10.51 7.46 -5.07
N ARG A 132 9.52 7.07 -5.87
CA ARG A 132 9.48 7.32 -7.31
C ARG A 132 8.36 8.29 -7.65
N GLU A 133 8.67 9.24 -8.52
CA GLU A 133 7.68 10.21 -9.01
C GLU A 133 6.44 9.51 -9.57
N GLY A 134 5.26 10.05 -9.24
CA GLY A 134 3.96 9.52 -9.65
C GLY A 134 3.47 8.32 -8.83
N MET A 135 4.32 7.66 -8.05
CA MET A 135 3.94 6.46 -7.30
C MET A 135 3.23 6.80 -5.99
N PRO A 136 2.22 6.01 -5.61
CA PRO A 136 1.52 6.22 -4.35
C PRO A 136 2.39 5.85 -3.16
N VAL A 137 2.37 6.69 -2.14
CA VAL A 137 3.09 6.53 -0.87
C VAL A 137 2.08 6.64 0.26
N ARG A 138 2.14 5.72 1.21
CA ARG A 138 1.40 5.80 2.46
C ARG A 138 2.39 5.92 3.61
N ILE A 139 2.13 6.86 4.50
CA ILE A 139 2.92 7.08 5.72
C ILE A 139 2.00 6.95 6.92
N GLU A 140 2.47 6.22 7.95
CA GLU A 140 1.84 6.16 9.27
C GLU A 140 2.88 6.55 10.32
N VAL A 141 2.52 7.48 11.20
CA VAL A 141 3.40 8.00 12.25
C VAL A 141 2.88 7.58 13.62
N LYS A 142 3.78 7.04 14.45
CA LYS A 142 3.49 6.68 15.85
C LYS A 142 4.57 7.19 16.77
N GLY A 143 4.20 7.46 18.01
CA GLY A 143 5.09 7.97 19.05
C GLY A 143 4.78 9.42 19.39
N SER A 144 5.65 10.01 20.18
CA SER A 144 5.59 11.41 20.59
C SER A 144 7.00 11.92 20.84
N TRP A 145 7.15 13.22 20.77
CA TRP A 145 8.36 13.92 21.17
C TRP A 145 8.01 15.17 21.97
N LYS A 146 8.99 15.75 22.64
CA LYS A 146 8.87 17.00 23.36
C LYS A 146 9.66 18.07 22.61
N VAL A 147 9.03 19.22 22.49
CA VAL A 147 9.70 20.44 22.03
C VAL A 147 10.08 21.23 23.28
N VAL A 148 11.34 21.57 23.41
CA VAL A 148 11.87 22.34 24.52
C VAL A 148 12.16 23.76 24.05
N PHE A 149 11.77 24.74 24.83
CA PHE A 149 12.05 26.14 24.57
C PHE A 149 12.66 26.78 25.80
N GLU A 150 13.81 27.37 25.63
CA GLU A 150 14.37 28.29 26.62
C GLU A 150 13.92 29.72 26.28
N THR A 151 13.38 30.42 27.30
CA THR A 151 12.96 31.80 27.10
C THR A 151 13.53 32.68 28.23
N GLY A 152 13.91 33.88 27.88
CA GLY A 152 14.21 34.93 28.85
C GLY A 152 12.95 35.65 29.36
N SER A 153 13.13 36.74 30.12
CA SER A 153 12.05 37.56 30.67
C SER A 153 11.15 38.22 29.61
N ALA A 154 11.62 38.29 28.35
CA ALA A 154 10.87 38.82 27.21
C ALA A 154 9.94 37.79 26.55
N GLY A 155 10.00 36.51 26.97
CA GLY A 155 9.23 35.43 26.35
C GLY A 155 9.90 34.80 25.13
N LEU A 156 9.17 33.92 24.44
CA LEU A 156 9.65 33.20 23.27
C LEU A 156 9.44 34.05 22.00
N GLU A 157 10.53 34.41 21.34
CA GLU A 157 10.48 35.03 20.04
C GLU A 157 10.82 34.04 18.94
N ILE A 158 9.83 33.69 18.09
CA ILE A 158 10.05 32.81 16.94
C ILE A 158 10.67 33.65 15.84
N PRO A 159 11.90 33.34 15.37
CA PRO A 159 12.52 34.03 14.26
C PRO A 159 11.63 34.06 13.01
N ALA A 160 11.71 35.12 12.24
CA ALA A 160 10.83 35.35 11.07
C ALA A 160 10.91 34.25 10.02
N GLU A 161 12.09 33.65 9.85
CA GLU A 161 12.36 32.52 8.96
C GLU A 161 11.61 31.24 9.33
N PHE A 162 11.28 31.06 10.62
CA PHE A 162 10.50 29.92 11.14
C PHE A 162 9.03 30.25 11.35
N ARG A 163 8.63 31.51 11.09
CA ARG A 163 7.20 31.86 11.01
C ARG A 163 6.69 31.41 9.66
N PRO A 164 5.84 30.38 9.60
CA PRO A 164 5.38 29.88 8.30
C PRO A 164 4.61 31.00 7.59
N LYS A 165 5.05 31.36 6.41
CA LYS A 165 4.35 32.34 5.56
C LYS A 165 2.90 31.90 5.28
N ASP A 166 2.62 30.61 5.41
CA ASP A 166 1.34 29.98 5.11
C ASP A 166 0.59 29.44 6.32
N ASN A 167 1.02 29.67 7.55
CA ASN A 167 0.42 29.09 8.79
C ASN A 167 0.23 27.55 8.79
N ARG A 168 0.85 26.81 7.88
CA ARG A 168 0.63 25.37 7.71
C ARG A 168 1.59 24.49 8.50
N ILE A 169 2.80 24.95 8.77
CA ILE A 169 3.82 24.22 9.50
C ILE A 169 3.95 24.82 10.90
N LYS A 170 3.63 24.04 11.92
CA LYS A 170 3.77 24.42 13.34
C LYS A 170 5.08 23.90 13.87
N LEU A 171 5.66 24.58 14.87
CA LEU A 171 6.81 24.07 15.60
C LEU A 171 6.51 22.69 16.18
N GLY A 172 7.50 21.79 16.17
CA GLY A 172 7.33 20.41 16.57
C GLY A 172 6.63 19.52 15.55
N THR A 173 6.28 20.01 14.37
CA THR A 173 5.69 19.18 13.31
C THR A 173 6.75 18.29 12.66
N LEU A 174 6.40 17.02 12.37
CA LEU A 174 7.21 16.18 11.50
C LEU A 174 7.10 16.69 10.06
N ILE A 175 8.24 16.98 9.45
CA ILE A 175 8.34 17.38 8.05
C ILE A 175 9.20 16.39 7.27
N GLY A 176 8.90 16.26 5.99
CA GLY A 176 9.61 15.42 5.05
C GLY A 176 10.07 16.18 3.81
N ILE A 177 11.16 15.72 3.23
CA ILE A 177 11.66 16.20 1.93
C ILE A 177 12.18 15.01 1.12
N VAL A 178 11.94 15.05 -0.19
CA VAL A 178 12.53 14.06 -1.12
C VAL A 178 13.72 14.70 -1.79
N ALA A 179 14.91 14.14 -1.58
CA ALA A 179 16.16 14.72 -2.06
C ALA A 179 17.09 13.63 -2.60
N ASN A 180 17.93 14.00 -3.58
CA ASN A 180 19.01 13.18 -4.13
C ASN A 180 20.39 13.73 -3.77
N THR A 181 20.46 15.00 -3.41
CA THR A 181 21.71 15.70 -3.08
C THR A 181 21.57 16.45 -1.76
N PRO A 182 22.66 16.70 -1.04
CA PRO A 182 22.64 17.52 0.18
C PRO A 182 22.12 18.94 -0.03
N ALA A 183 22.39 19.56 -1.18
CA ALA A 183 21.89 20.90 -1.51
C ALA A 183 20.36 20.95 -1.51
N GLU A 184 19.70 19.91 -2.01
CA GLU A 184 18.25 19.81 -2.05
C GLU A 184 17.60 19.73 -0.65
N LEU A 185 18.33 19.30 0.38
CA LEU A 185 17.84 19.32 1.76
C LEU A 185 17.74 20.75 2.32
N THR A 186 18.55 21.67 1.80
CA THR A 186 18.57 23.07 2.25
C THR A 186 17.65 23.95 1.43
N GLU A 187 17.63 23.75 0.11
CA GLU A 187 16.90 24.60 -0.84
C GLU A 187 15.50 24.08 -1.19
N GLY A 188 15.25 22.78 -0.95
CA GLY A 188 14.00 22.13 -1.30
C GLY A 188 12.84 22.56 -0.42
N GLN A 189 11.61 22.34 -0.91
CA GLN A 189 10.38 22.63 -0.16
C GLN A 189 9.96 21.42 0.65
N PRO A 190 9.99 21.47 1.99
CA PRO A 190 9.49 20.41 2.83
C PRO A 190 7.95 20.34 2.81
N PHE A 191 7.42 19.16 3.07
CA PHE A 191 6.00 18.92 3.26
C PHE A 191 5.70 18.39 4.66
N VAL A 192 4.52 18.69 5.16
CA VAL A 192 4.06 18.21 6.47
C VAL A 192 3.75 16.72 6.40
N VAL A 193 4.25 15.98 7.39
CA VAL A 193 3.93 14.57 7.59
C VAL A 193 3.05 14.45 8.82
N SER A 194 1.77 14.20 8.63
CA SER A 194 0.79 14.11 9.73
C SER A 194 0.24 12.70 9.86
N GLY A 195 0.19 12.18 11.09
CA GLY A 195 -0.51 10.95 11.50
C GLY A 195 -0.49 9.83 10.47
N THR A 196 -1.59 9.65 9.76
CA THR A 196 -1.71 8.76 8.61
C THR A 196 -2.02 9.59 7.36
N MET A 197 -1.19 9.48 6.34
CA MET A 197 -1.39 10.18 5.08
C MET A 197 -1.05 9.30 3.88
N SER A 198 -1.67 9.62 2.74
CA SER A 198 -1.37 9.00 1.44
C SER A 198 -1.25 10.09 0.38
N PHE A 199 -0.25 9.98 -0.49
CA PHE A 199 0.00 10.94 -1.56
C PHE A 199 0.77 10.27 -2.70
N ASN A 200 0.78 10.90 -3.87
CA ASN A 200 1.69 10.51 -4.94
C ASN A 200 2.99 11.30 -4.81
N ALA A 201 4.12 10.61 -4.89
CA ALA A 201 5.42 11.25 -4.83
C ALA A 201 5.58 12.23 -6.00
N LYS A 202 5.97 13.47 -5.71
CA LYS A 202 6.16 14.52 -6.72
C LYS A 202 7.54 14.50 -7.37
N LYS A 203 8.47 13.71 -6.82
CA LYS A 203 9.85 13.61 -7.25
C LYS A 203 10.40 12.24 -6.92
N THR A 204 11.32 11.75 -7.75
CA THR A 204 12.13 10.57 -7.43
C THR A 204 13.32 10.97 -6.55
N GLY A 205 13.54 10.23 -5.45
CA GLY A 205 14.65 10.46 -4.52
C GLY A 205 14.47 9.79 -3.18
N ARG A 206 15.43 10.00 -2.27
CA ARG A 206 15.36 9.51 -0.89
C ARG A 206 14.49 10.43 -0.04
N LEU A 207 13.70 9.84 0.82
CA LEU A 207 12.86 10.56 1.78
C LEU A 207 13.69 10.83 3.04
N TYR A 208 13.83 12.09 3.37
CA TYR A 208 14.41 12.57 4.63
C TYR A 208 13.33 13.15 5.52
N LEU A 209 13.49 12.97 6.81
CA LEU A 209 12.52 13.37 7.82
C LEU A 209 13.21 14.12 8.96
N ARG A 210 12.54 15.13 9.52
CA ARG A 210 13.00 15.81 10.74
C ARG A 210 11.83 16.46 11.48
N MET A 211 12.06 16.85 12.74
CA MET A 211 11.22 17.82 13.42
C MET A 211 11.42 19.21 12.81
N PHE A 212 10.36 19.97 12.66
CA PHE A 212 10.42 21.38 12.31
C PHE A 212 10.63 22.20 13.58
N ASP A 213 11.87 22.60 13.81
CA ASP A 213 12.27 23.40 14.95
C ASP A 213 13.46 24.32 14.60
N VAL A 214 13.64 25.35 15.41
CA VAL A 214 14.74 26.34 15.31
C VAL A 214 16.03 25.74 15.82
N ASP A 215 16.01 25.16 17.02
CA ASP A 215 17.11 24.45 17.64
C ASP A 215 16.65 23.03 18.01
N PRO A 216 16.96 22.02 17.18
CA PRO A 216 16.54 20.68 17.46
C PRO A 216 17.33 20.01 18.61
N LEU A 217 18.48 20.54 19.02
CA LEU A 217 19.41 19.84 19.91
C LEU A 217 18.87 19.62 21.34
N ASP A 218 17.98 20.49 21.80
CA ASP A 218 17.35 20.45 23.13
C ASP A 218 16.09 19.59 23.19
N ASN A 219 15.58 19.13 22.03
CA ASN A 219 14.37 18.34 21.96
C ASN A 219 14.58 16.88 22.39
N GLU A 220 13.51 16.25 22.87
CA GLU A 220 13.53 14.89 23.37
C GLU A 220 12.50 13.99 22.68
N GLY A 221 12.82 12.70 22.59
CA GLY A 221 11.92 11.68 22.09
C GLY A 221 12.13 11.33 20.63
N LYS A 222 11.23 10.49 20.12
CA LYS A 222 11.31 9.97 18.75
C LYS A 222 9.94 9.58 18.20
N LEU A 223 9.81 9.66 16.88
CA LEU A 223 8.69 9.11 16.16
C LEU A 223 9.14 7.88 15.35
N TYR A 224 8.23 6.93 15.23
CA TYR A 224 8.36 5.81 14.31
C TYR A 224 7.48 6.07 13.10
N VAL A 225 8.08 6.06 11.94
CA VAL A 225 7.42 6.38 10.67
C VAL A 225 7.43 5.13 9.79
N LEU A 226 6.26 4.53 9.62
CA LEU A 226 6.07 3.45 8.66
C LEU A 226 5.82 4.05 7.28
N ILE A 227 6.67 3.74 6.33
CA ILE A 227 6.59 4.21 4.94
C ILE A 227 6.28 2.99 4.06
N GLN A 228 5.20 3.07 3.32
CA GLN A 228 4.81 2.08 2.33
C GLN A 228 4.78 2.77 0.97
N SER A 229 5.67 2.33 0.10
CA SER A 229 5.69 2.77 -1.30
C SER A 229 5.26 1.58 -2.14
N THR A 230 4.06 1.63 -2.68
CA THR A 230 3.55 0.55 -3.52
C THR A 230 4.21 0.61 -4.89
N PHE A 231 5.37 0.01 -5.02
CA PHE A 231 5.99 -0.31 -6.31
C PHE A 231 5.35 -1.55 -6.95
N ALA A 232 4.12 -1.86 -6.62
CA ALA A 232 3.37 -2.91 -7.26
C ALA A 232 3.14 -2.52 -8.72
N GLN A 233 4.08 -2.81 -9.55
CA GLN A 233 3.91 -2.99 -10.99
C GLN A 233 4.02 -4.46 -11.31
#